data_68a79cc75e3f5a2dc0ad60230d2be1fd
#
_entry.id   68a79cc75e3f5a2dc0ad60230d2be1fd
#
_cell.length_a   1.000
_cell.length_b   1.000
_cell.length_c   1.000
_cell.angle_alpha   90.00
_cell.angle_beta   90.00
_cell.angle_gamma   90.00
#
_symmetry.space_group_name_H-M   'P 1'
#
loop_
_entity.id
_entity.type
_entity.pdbx_description
1 polymer ?
#
loop_
_entity_poly.entity_id
_entity_poly.type
_entity_poly.pdbx_seq_one_letter_code
_entity_poly.pdbx_strand_id
1 'polypeptide(L)'
;MKKLSARRRHPLAALVVLLLALACTGGLYAVFAPADKAQADETAQSLTIEEGKKLYTVGCASCHGTGGQGTSDGPSLVGVGAAAVDFQVSTGRMPAATSQGAQIPRKKNIYSQAEIDQLAAYIASLGAGPAVPTEAQYGPEGADAAKGGELFRNNCAQCHNFTGKGGALTHGKYAPSLEGVTPKHI
;
A
#
# COMPACT_ATOMS: atom_id res chain seq x y z
N MET A 1 -43.39 38.57 16.38
CA MET A 1 -42.88 37.29 15.87
C MET A 1 -42.48 37.24 14.39
N LYS A 2 -43.06 38.08 13.49
CA LYS A 2 -42.72 38.08 12.04
C LYS A 2 -41.32 38.57 11.68
N LYS A 3 -40.67 39.41 12.48
CA LYS A 3 -39.30 39.96 12.19
C LYS A 3 -38.17 38.96 12.43
N LEU A 4 -38.34 37.95 13.28
CA LEU A 4 -37.35 36.92 13.54
C LEU A 4 -37.31 35.86 12.41
N SER A 5 -38.40 35.60 11.72
CA SER A 5 -38.46 34.64 10.61
C SER A 5 -37.86 35.19 9.32
N ALA A 6 -37.90 36.53 9.12
CA ALA A 6 -37.27 37.17 7.93
C ALA A 6 -35.73 37.17 8.00
N ARG A 7 -35.16 37.30 9.21
CA ARG A 7 -33.69 37.20 9.42
C ARG A 7 -33.13 35.80 9.16
N ARG A 8 -33.92 34.74 9.40
CA ARG A 8 -33.53 33.37 9.10
C ARG A 8 -33.43 33.01 7.63
N ARG A 9 -34.02 33.82 6.74
CA ARG A 9 -34.02 33.63 5.28
C ARG A 9 -32.95 34.46 4.55
N HIS A 10 -32.13 35.18 5.27
CA HIS A 10 -31.04 35.92 4.64
C HIS A 10 -29.94 34.95 4.20
N PRO A 11 -29.45 35.01 2.96
CA PRO A 11 -28.45 34.06 2.44
C PRO A 11 -27.18 34.00 3.32
N LEU A 12 -26.79 35.12 3.93
CA LEU A 12 -25.67 35.17 4.88
C LEU A 12 -25.97 34.45 6.21
N ALA A 13 -27.24 34.30 6.61
CA ALA A 13 -27.55 33.61 7.86
C ALA A 13 -27.24 32.11 7.81
N ALA A 14 -27.44 31.47 6.66
CA ALA A 14 -27.04 30.08 6.43
C ALA A 14 -25.52 29.88 6.50
N LEU A 15 -24.76 30.80 5.91
CA LEU A 15 -23.31 30.79 5.94
C LEU A 15 -22.76 30.98 7.36
N VAL A 16 -23.34 31.93 8.12
CA VAL A 16 -22.94 32.16 9.52
C VAL A 16 -23.24 30.95 10.41
N VAL A 17 -24.42 30.33 10.26
CA VAL A 17 -24.77 29.12 11.00
C VAL A 17 -23.84 27.95 10.65
N LEU A 18 -23.47 27.81 9.39
CA LEU A 18 -22.55 26.75 8.93
C LEU A 18 -21.13 26.98 9.50
N LEU A 19 -20.63 28.19 9.48
CA LEU A 19 -19.34 28.55 10.04
C LEU A 19 -19.30 28.34 11.57
N LEU A 20 -20.37 28.72 12.25
CA LEU A 20 -20.47 28.48 13.70
C LEU A 20 -20.55 26.99 14.02
N ALA A 21 -21.31 26.21 13.25
CA ALA A 21 -21.38 24.76 13.42
C ALA A 21 -20.01 24.11 13.19
N LEU A 22 -19.29 24.49 12.13
CA LEU A 22 -17.93 24.02 11.88
C LEU A 22 -16.94 24.44 12.97
N ALA A 23 -17.00 25.67 13.45
CA ALA A 23 -16.17 26.15 14.55
C ALA A 23 -16.46 25.42 15.87
N CYS A 24 -17.73 25.17 16.18
CA CYS A 24 -18.13 24.40 17.37
C CYS A 24 -17.69 22.93 17.26
N THR A 25 -17.92 22.28 16.13
CA THR A 25 -17.52 20.88 15.96
C THR A 25 -16.01 20.72 15.92
N GLY A 26 -15.32 21.59 15.21
CA GLY A 26 -13.84 21.61 15.16
C GLY A 26 -13.21 21.94 16.51
N GLY A 27 -13.77 22.91 17.24
CA GLY A 27 -13.31 23.27 18.58
C GLY A 27 -13.55 22.16 19.61
N LEU A 28 -14.71 21.52 19.60
CA LEU A 28 -14.99 20.33 20.41
C LEU A 28 -14.04 19.19 20.08
N TYR A 29 -13.84 18.90 18.82
CA TYR A 29 -12.89 17.88 18.39
C TYR A 29 -11.47 18.19 18.87
N ALA A 30 -10.99 19.42 18.71
CA ALA A 30 -9.66 19.84 19.16
C ALA A 30 -9.45 19.71 20.68
N VAL A 31 -10.51 19.92 21.47
CA VAL A 31 -10.45 19.79 22.95
C VAL A 31 -10.45 18.31 23.40
N PHE A 32 -11.13 17.45 22.67
CA PHE A 32 -11.28 16.03 23.04
C PHE A 32 -10.38 15.09 22.24
N ALA A 33 -9.73 15.56 21.16
CA ALA A 33 -8.77 14.75 20.41
C ALA A 33 -7.48 14.60 21.25
N PRO A 34 -6.95 13.39 21.40
CA PRO A 34 -5.69 13.17 22.11
C PRO A 34 -4.52 13.70 21.24
N ALA A 35 -4.15 14.96 21.46
CA ALA A 35 -3.07 15.62 20.72
C ALA A 35 -1.73 14.89 20.84
N ASP A 36 -1.47 14.30 21.99
CA ASP A 36 -0.22 13.55 22.26
C ASP A 36 -0.08 12.29 21.40
N LYS A 37 -1.19 11.61 21.10
CA LYS A 37 -1.18 10.44 20.21
C LYS A 37 -0.92 10.82 18.76
N ALA A 38 -1.53 11.87 18.26
CA ALA A 38 -1.34 12.32 16.88
C ALA A 38 0.12 12.73 16.63
N GLN A 39 0.74 13.47 17.56
CA GLN A 39 2.13 13.88 17.47
C GLN A 39 3.10 12.70 17.61
N ALA A 40 2.82 11.75 18.49
CA ALA A 40 3.62 10.54 18.63
C ALA A 40 3.56 9.67 17.37
N ASP A 41 2.39 9.53 16.77
CA ASP A 41 2.19 8.76 15.53
C ASP A 41 2.91 9.42 14.33
N GLU A 42 2.83 10.73 14.19
CA GLU A 42 3.56 11.47 13.14
C GLU A 42 5.08 11.34 13.29
N THR A 43 5.58 11.42 14.52
CA THR A 43 7.01 11.28 14.81
C THR A 43 7.47 9.85 14.54
N ALA A 44 6.72 8.84 14.96
CA ALA A 44 7.02 7.44 14.68
C ALA A 44 7.00 7.13 13.19
N GLN A 45 6.03 7.65 12.45
CA GLN A 45 5.94 7.51 11.00
C GLN A 45 7.12 8.18 10.29
N SER A 46 7.50 9.37 10.71
CA SER A 46 8.64 10.11 10.17
C SER A 46 9.95 9.33 10.36
N LEU A 47 10.18 8.78 11.56
CA LEU A 47 11.35 7.94 11.85
C LEU A 47 11.36 6.66 11.00
N THR A 48 10.20 6.03 10.82
CA THR A 48 10.06 4.83 9.97
C THR A 48 10.42 5.12 8.52
N ILE A 49 10.00 6.26 7.98
CA ILE A 49 10.32 6.70 6.61
C ILE A 49 11.83 6.99 6.47
N GLU A 50 12.45 7.64 7.45
CA GLU A 50 13.88 7.93 7.43
C GLU A 50 14.73 6.66 7.48
N GLU A 51 14.39 5.68 8.31
CA GLU A 51 15.07 4.38 8.33
C GLU A 51 14.87 3.63 7.00
N GLY A 52 13.67 3.65 6.45
CA GLY A 52 13.39 3.09 5.12
C GLY A 52 14.20 3.75 4.01
N LYS A 53 14.39 5.06 4.07
CA LYS A 53 15.24 5.80 3.13
C LYS A 53 16.70 5.38 3.22
N LYS A 54 17.23 5.12 4.40
CA LYS A 54 18.60 4.62 4.58
C LYS A 54 18.76 3.24 3.95
N LEU A 55 17.85 2.32 4.22
CA LEU A 55 17.84 0.99 3.62
C LEU A 55 17.73 1.06 2.09
N TYR A 56 16.83 1.92 1.59
CA TYR A 56 16.64 2.15 0.16
C TYR A 56 17.93 2.65 -0.52
N THR A 57 18.60 3.61 0.09
CA THR A 57 19.82 4.22 -0.46
C THR A 57 20.92 3.18 -0.65
N VAL A 58 21.03 2.24 0.27
CA VAL A 58 22.05 1.17 0.20
C VAL A 58 21.65 0.04 -0.75
N GLY A 59 20.38 -0.38 -0.73
CA GLY A 59 19.94 -1.62 -1.39
C GLY A 59 19.22 -1.45 -2.72
N CYS A 60 18.70 -0.26 -3.03
CA CYS A 60 17.73 -0.06 -4.11
C CYS A 60 18.09 1.08 -5.08
N ALA A 61 18.72 2.15 -4.55
CA ALA A 61 18.94 3.39 -5.27
C ALA A 61 19.81 3.25 -6.53
N SER A 62 20.71 2.27 -6.57
CA SER A 62 21.59 2.02 -7.73
C SER A 62 20.77 1.69 -8.99
N CYS A 63 19.67 0.95 -8.86
CA CYS A 63 18.82 0.58 -9.99
C CYS A 63 17.60 1.50 -10.11
N HIS A 64 17.00 1.90 -8.98
CA HIS A 64 15.75 2.65 -9.00
C HIS A 64 15.91 4.17 -8.91
N GLY A 65 17.16 4.67 -8.86
CA GLY A 65 17.46 6.10 -8.70
C GLY A 65 17.36 6.55 -7.24
N THR A 66 18.07 7.62 -6.88
CA THR A 66 18.18 8.11 -5.50
C THR A 66 16.86 8.60 -4.90
N GLY A 67 15.91 9.02 -5.74
CA GLY A 67 14.55 9.43 -5.35
C GLY A 67 13.46 8.48 -5.82
N GLY A 68 13.80 7.28 -6.25
CA GLY A 68 12.82 6.31 -6.75
C GLY A 68 12.28 6.60 -8.15
N GLN A 69 12.89 7.51 -8.88
CA GLN A 69 12.45 7.95 -10.21
C GLN A 69 12.71 6.92 -11.33
N GLY A 70 13.46 5.87 -11.03
CA GLY A 70 13.92 4.90 -12.01
C GLY A 70 15.20 5.30 -12.73
N THR A 71 15.80 4.33 -13.40
CA THR A 71 16.98 4.46 -14.27
C THR A 71 16.86 3.50 -15.46
N SER A 72 17.92 3.34 -16.27
CA SER A 72 17.99 2.27 -17.28
C SER A 72 17.95 0.86 -16.67
N ASP A 73 18.36 0.71 -15.41
CA ASP A 73 18.52 -0.58 -14.74
C ASP A 73 17.32 -0.98 -13.87
N GLY A 74 16.40 -0.03 -13.60
CA GLY A 74 15.21 -0.32 -12.82
C GLY A 74 14.08 0.71 -13.02
N PRO A 75 12.82 0.26 -12.98
CA PRO A 75 11.68 1.15 -13.17
C PRO A 75 11.52 2.16 -12.03
N SER A 76 10.73 3.21 -12.30
CA SER A 76 10.30 4.15 -11.24
C SER A 76 9.49 3.42 -10.17
N LEU A 77 9.74 3.79 -8.92
CA LEU A 77 8.98 3.33 -7.74
C LEU A 77 7.99 4.38 -7.23
N VAL A 78 7.95 5.54 -7.88
CA VAL A 78 6.97 6.59 -7.53
C VAL A 78 5.57 6.10 -7.86
N GLY A 79 4.70 6.04 -6.85
CA GLY A 79 3.32 5.60 -7.00
C GLY A 79 3.08 4.09 -7.04
N VAL A 80 4.12 3.26 -6.88
CA VAL A 80 3.94 1.79 -6.82
C VAL A 80 3.32 1.30 -5.51
N GLY A 81 3.42 2.08 -4.45
CA GLY A 81 2.81 1.81 -3.15
C GLY A 81 3.52 0.78 -2.28
N ALA A 82 3.11 0.72 -1.02
CA ALA A 82 3.67 -0.15 0.00
C ALA A 82 3.49 -1.64 -0.32
N ALA A 83 2.35 -2.04 -0.89
CA ALA A 83 2.03 -3.43 -1.20
C ALA A 83 3.02 -4.05 -2.19
N ALA A 84 3.47 -3.29 -3.20
CA ALA A 84 4.45 -3.76 -4.16
C ALA A 84 5.80 -4.03 -3.49
N VAL A 85 6.22 -3.17 -2.56
CA VAL A 85 7.47 -3.34 -1.80
C VAL A 85 7.37 -4.58 -0.90
N ASP A 86 6.31 -4.68 -0.12
CA ASP A 86 6.08 -5.85 0.74
C ASP A 86 6.16 -7.15 -0.06
N PHE A 87 5.47 -7.21 -1.19
CA PHE A 87 5.49 -8.39 -2.04
C PHE A 87 6.88 -8.69 -2.62
N GLN A 88 7.52 -7.72 -3.26
CA GLN A 88 8.76 -7.94 -3.97
C GLN A 88 9.92 -8.27 -3.05
N VAL A 89 10.01 -7.59 -1.91
CA VAL A 89 11.11 -7.76 -0.96
C VAL A 89 10.90 -8.98 -0.08
N SER A 90 9.71 -9.16 0.52
CA SER A 90 9.43 -10.30 1.40
C SER A 90 9.52 -11.64 0.68
N THR A 91 9.18 -11.67 -0.61
CA THR A 91 9.27 -12.88 -1.44
C THR A 91 10.68 -13.12 -2.02
N GLY A 92 11.64 -12.25 -1.73
CA GLY A 92 13.03 -12.38 -2.19
C GLY A 92 13.24 -12.10 -3.68
N ARG A 93 12.31 -11.42 -4.34
CA ARG A 93 12.48 -10.97 -5.72
C ARG A 93 13.37 -9.74 -5.82
N MET A 94 13.22 -8.83 -4.88
CA MET A 94 14.08 -7.65 -4.75
C MET A 94 14.94 -7.71 -3.49
N PRO A 95 16.14 -7.15 -3.53
CA PRO A 95 16.87 -6.61 -4.69
C PRO A 95 17.15 -7.66 -5.76
N ALA A 96 17.02 -7.32 -7.05
CA ALA A 96 17.34 -8.25 -8.12
C ALA A 96 18.86 -8.39 -8.28
N ALA A 97 19.30 -9.55 -8.77
CA ALA A 97 20.73 -9.76 -9.08
C ALA A 97 21.15 -9.11 -10.41
N THR A 98 20.21 -8.93 -11.31
CA THR A 98 20.40 -8.32 -12.62
C THR A 98 19.18 -7.49 -13.02
N SER A 99 19.37 -6.48 -13.85
CA SER A 99 18.29 -5.65 -14.41
C SER A 99 17.47 -6.34 -15.50
N GLN A 100 17.72 -7.60 -15.77
CA GLN A 100 17.11 -8.30 -16.92
C GLN A 100 15.94 -9.19 -16.51
N GLY A 101 14.81 -8.96 -17.17
CA GLY A 101 13.70 -9.89 -17.28
C GLY A 101 12.48 -9.58 -16.43
N ALA A 102 11.33 -9.90 -17.01
CA ALA A 102 10.04 -9.78 -16.35
C ALA A 102 9.79 -10.85 -15.26
N GLN A 103 10.66 -11.86 -15.19
CA GLN A 103 10.55 -12.97 -14.24
C GLN A 103 11.81 -13.06 -13.39
N ILE A 104 11.83 -12.28 -12.30
CA ILE A 104 12.93 -12.27 -11.35
C ILE A 104 12.85 -13.52 -10.47
N PRO A 105 13.89 -14.38 -10.44
CA PRO A 105 13.91 -15.56 -9.59
C PRO A 105 13.82 -15.19 -8.12
N ARG A 106 13.07 -15.95 -7.35
CA ARG A 106 13.06 -15.83 -5.90
C ARG A 106 14.40 -16.26 -5.33
N LYS A 107 14.91 -15.50 -4.40
CA LYS A 107 16.05 -15.85 -3.56
C LYS A 107 15.68 -15.68 -2.09
N LYS A 108 16.56 -16.12 -1.20
CA LYS A 108 16.34 -15.95 0.23
C LYS A 108 16.20 -14.45 0.55
N ASN A 109 15.13 -14.10 1.21
CA ASN A 109 14.96 -12.74 1.72
C ASN A 109 16.04 -12.45 2.77
N ILE A 110 16.65 -11.28 2.69
CA ILE A 110 17.71 -10.82 3.60
C ILE A 110 17.25 -9.74 4.59
N TYR A 111 16.03 -9.22 4.40
CA TYR A 111 15.43 -8.19 5.25
C TYR A 111 14.46 -8.81 6.26
N SER A 112 14.48 -8.29 7.48
CA SER A 112 13.44 -8.56 8.48
C SER A 112 12.12 -7.90 8.07
N GLN A 113 11.00 -8.33 8.66
CA GLN A 113 9.71 -7.71 8.37
C GLN A 113 9.72 -6.21 8.73
N ALA A 114 10.35 -5.83 9.84
CA ALA A 114 10.46 -4.42 10.23
C ALA A 114 11.20 -3.57 9.18
N GLU A 115 12.26 -4.08 8.59
CA GLU A 115 12.99 -3.40 7.52
C GLU A 115 12.16 -3.33 6.23
N ILE A 116 11.37 -4.35 5.93
CA ILE A 116 10.43 -4.35 4.80
C ILE A 116 9.35 -3.29 5.02
N ASP A 117 8.80 -3.18 6.23
CA ASP A 117 7.80 -2.18 6.59
C ASP A 117 8.38 -0.75 6.48
N GLN A 118 9.63 -0.54 6.89
CA GLN A 118 10.35 0.73 6.74
C GLN A 118 10.56 1.08 5.26
N LEU A 119 11.03 0.14 4.45
CA LEU A 119 11.17 0.31 3.00
C LEU A 119 9.82 0.63 2.35
N ALA A 120 8.77 -0.08 2.73
CA ALA A 120 7.41 0.13 2.24
C ALA A 120 6.88 1.53 2.60
N ALA A 121 7.13 1.99 3.83
CA ALA A 121 6.77 3.33 4.28
C ALA A 121 7.50 4.42 3.49
N TYR A 122 8.80 4.25 3.26
CA TYR A 122 9.57 5.20 2.45
C TYR A 122 9.04 5.26 1.00
N ILE A 123 8.83 4.13 0.33
CA ILE A 123 8.33 4.13 -1.05
C ILE A 123 6.90 4.68 -1.13
N ALA A 124 6.05 4.39 -0.15
CA ALA A 124 4.71 4.98 -0.07
C ALA A 124 4.76 6.52 0.08
N SER A 125 5.79 7.06 0.71
CA SER A 125 5.98 8.52 0.83
C SER A 125 6.36 9.21 -0.47
N LEU A 126 6.86 8.46 -1.47
CA LEU A 126 7.23 9.01 -2.78
C LEU A 126 6.02 9.26 -3.70
N GLY A 127 4.88 8.66 -3.42
CA GLY A 127 3.66 8.86 -4.19
C GLY A 127 2.56 7.88 -3.81
N ALA A 128 1.31 8.28 -4.04
CA ALA A 128 0.14 7.46 -3.72
C ALA A 128 0.14 6.15 -4.51
N GLY A 129 -0.11 5.04 -3.82
CA GLY A 129 -0.19 3.70 -4.38
C GLY A 129 -0.86 2.72 -3.41
N PRO A 130 -1.05 1.45 -3.80
CA PRO A 130 -1.70 0.46 -2.96
C PRO A 130 -1.01 0.27 -1.61
N ALA A 131 -1.79 0.28 -0.55
CA ALA A 131 -1.34 -0.07 0.79
C ALA A 131 -1.20 -1.60 0.95
N VAL A 132 -0.37 -2.04 1.89
CA VAL A 132 -0.30 -3.46 2.27
C VAL A 132 -1.66 -3.89 2.80
N PRO A 133 -2.25 -5.00 2.29
CA PRO A 133 -3.54 -5.48 2.76
C PRO A 133 -3.49 -5.83 4.25
N THR A 134 -4.53 -5.50 4.96
CA THR A 134 -4.71 -5.91 6.36
C THR A 134 -5.23 -7.34 6.45
N GLU A 135 -5.00 -8.00 7.58
CA GLU A 135 -5.49 -9.36 7.81
C GLU A 135 -7.02 -9.49 7.64
N ALA A 136 -7.76 -8.46 7.99
CA ALA A 136 -9.21 -8.40 7.75
C ALA A 136 -9.60 -8.45 6.27
N GLN A 137 -8.70 -8.10 5.37
CA GLN A 137 -8.95 -8.09 3.92
C GLN A 137 -8.58 -9.41 3.24
N TYR A 138 -7.60 -10.15 3.77
CA TYR A 138 -7.14 -11.42 3.17
C TYR A 138 -7.34 -12.64 4.08
N GLY A 139 -7.76 -12.44 5.34
CA GLY A 139 -7.99 -13.52 6.29
C GLY A 139 -9.11 -14.47 5.83
N PRO A 140 -9.08 -15.74 6.27
CA PRO A 140 -10.08 -16.74 5.86
C PRO A 140 -11.45 -16.54 6.54
N GLU A 141 -11.54 -15.66 7.54
CA GLU A 141 -12.79 -15.45 8.28
C GLU A 141 -13.87 -14.85 7.39
N GLY A 142 -14.99 -15.53 7.30
CA GLY A 142 -16.11 -15.16 6.43
C GLY A 142 -15.87 -15.39 4.94
N ALA A 143 -14.76 -16.02 4.55
CA ALA A 143 -14.46 -16.33 3.16
C ALA A 143 -15.36 -17.47 2.62
N ASP A 144 -15.87 -17.26 1.40
CA ASP A 144 -16.63 -18.27 0.65
C ASP A 144 -15.69 -19.03 -0.30
N ALA A 145 -15.33 -20.26 0.07
CA ALA A 145 -14.45 -21.10 -0.73
C ALA A 145 -15.03 -21.45 -2.10
N ALA A 146 -16.35 -21.56 -2.24
CA ALA A 146 -16.99 -21.86 -3.53
C ALA A 146 -16.85 -20.66 -4.47
N LYS A 147 -17.11 -19.46 -3.95
CA LYS A 147 -16.93 -18.22 -4.70
C LYS A 147 -15.46 -17.95 -5.03
N GLY A 148 -14.55 -18.21 -4.08
CA GLY A 148 -13.10 -18.15 -4.31
C GLY A 148 -12.65 -19.08 -5.43
N GLY A 149 -13.15 -20.31 -5.43
CA GLY A 149 -12.89 -21.29 -6.50
C GLY A 149 -13.44 -20.85 -7.87
N GLU A 150 -14.61 -20.23 -7.92
CA GLU A 150 -15.16 -19.63 -9.15
C GLU A 150 -14.26 -18.50 -9.66
N LEU A 151 -13.88 -17.55 -8.80
CA LEU A 151 -13.01 -16.45 -9.14
C LEU A 151 -11.65 -16.92 -9.64
N PHE A 152 -11.07 -17.92 -8.97
CA PHE A 152 -9.81 -18.53 -9.38
C PHE A 152 -9.89 -19.14 -10.79
N ARG A 153 -10.93 -19.93 -11.07
CA ARG A 153 -11.10 -20.55 -12.39
C ARG A 153 -11.26 -19.51 -13.50
N ASN A 154 -11.99 -18.44 -13.22
CA ASN A 154 -12.29 -17.42 -14.23
C ASN A 154 -11.13 -16.43 -14.47
N ASN A 155 -10.27 -16.20 -13.47
CA ASN A 155 -9.28 -15.13 -13.55
C ASN A 155 -7.82 -15.61 -13.47
N CYS A 156 -7.54 -16.71 -12.79
CA CYS A 156 -6.19 -17.12 -12.44
C CYS A 156 -5.76 -18.45 -13.10
N ALA A 157 -6.67 -19.38 -13.23
CA ALA A 157 -6.37 -20.75 -13.69
C ALA A 157 -5.82 -20.80 -15.11
N GLN A 158 -6.15 -19.83 -15.95
CA GLN A 158 -5.69 -19.74 -17.33
C GLN A 158 -4.15 -19.65 -17.43
N CYS A 159 -3.52 -18.96 -16.47
CA CYS A 159 -2.07 -18.84 -16.40
C CYS A 159 -1.48 -19.78 -15.34
N HIS A 160 -2.11 -19.87 -14.17
CA HIS A 160 -1.57 -20.65 -13.05
C HIS A 160 -1.97 -22.12 -13.02
N ASN A 161 -2.63 -22.61 -14.08
CA ASN A 161 -3.21 -23.95 -14.16
C ASN A 161 -4.38 -24.15 -13.17
N PHE A 162 -5.22 -25.13 -13.47
CA PHE A 162 -6.40 -25.44 -12.67
C PHE A 162 -6.07 -25.84 -11.22
N THR A 163 -4.91 -26.43 -11.00
CA THR A 163 -4.42 -26.82 -9.67
C THR A 163 -3.61 -25.74 -8.97
N GLY A 164 -3.41 -24.58 -9.58
CA GLY A 164 -2.55 -23.52 -9.02
C GLY A 164 -1.05 -23.82 -9.09
N LYS A 165 -0.62 -24.91 -9.71
CA LYS A 165 0.80 -25.30 -9.79
C LYS A 165 1.62 -24.50 -10.79
N GLY A 166 0.98 -23.59 -11.49
CA GLY A 166 1.64 -22.84 -12.55
C GLY A 166 1.83 -23.66 -13.82
N GLY A 167 2.54 -23.11 -14.77
CA GLY A 167 2.78 -23.79 -16.05
C GLY A 167 3.45 -22.89 -17.07
N ALA A 168 3.81 -23.51 -18.21
CA ALA A 168 4.42 -22.79 -19.32
C ALA A 168 3.41 -21.86 -20.00
N LEU A 169 3.89 -20.68 -20.34
CA LEU A 169 3.18 -19.67 -21.12
C LEU A 169 3.89 -19.46 -22.47
N THR A 170 3.32 -18.60 -23.31
CA THR A 170 3.91 -18.24 -24.59
C THR A 170 5.25 -17.52 -24.44
N HIS A 171 6.07 -17.57 -25.50
CA HIS A 171 7.37 -16.89 -25.56
C HIS A 171 8.37 -17.29 -24.45
N GLY A 172 8.36 -18.55 -24.04
CA GLY A 172 9.29 -19.06 -23.03
C GLY A 172 9.04 -18.55 -21.61
N LYS A 173 7.94 -17.87 -21.37
CA LYS A 173 7.51 -17.45 -20.03
C LYS A 173 6.79 -18.58 -19.29
N TYR A 174 6.66 -18.45 -18.00
CA TYR A 174 5.87 -19.39 -17.18
C TYR A 174 5.12 -18.64 -16.09
N ALA A 175 3.99 -19.19 -15.68
CA ALA A 175 3.30 -18.74 -14.48
C ALA A 175 3.85 -19.52 -13.27
N PRO A 176 4.25 -18.84 -12.19
CA PRO A 176 4.75 -19.52 -11.00
C PRO A 176 3.64 -20.33 -10.30
N SER A 177 4.04 -21.34 -9.52
CA SER A 177 3.12 -22.01 -8.60
C SER A 177 2.60 -21.03 -7.56
N LEU A 178 1.31 -21.15 -7.25
CA LEU A 178 0.66 -20.45 -6.13
C LEU A 178 0.72 -21.29 -4.85
N GLU A 179 1.22 -22.52 -4.91
CA GLU A 179 1.39 -23.37 -3.74
C GLU A 179 2.36 -22.75 -2.75
N GLY A 180 1.94 -22.62 -1.49
CA GLY A 180 2.72 -21.97 -0.43
C GLY A 180 2.82 -20.45 -0.52
N VAL A 181 2.08 -19.81 -1.43
CA VAL A 181 1.94 -18.34 -1.42
C VAL A 181 1.05 -17.94 -0.26
N THR A 182 1.48 -16.94 0.50
CA THR A 182 0.69 -16.44 1.63
C THR A 182 -0.59 -15.75 1.13
N PRO A 183 -1.72 -15.84 1.85
CA PRO A 183 -2.97 -15.17 1.46
C PRO A 183 -2.80 -13.68 1.17
N LYS A 184 -1.96 -13.00 1.94
CA LYS A 184 -1.63 -11.58 1.75
C LYS A 184 -1.10 -11.25 0.34
N HIS A 185 -0.48 -12.20 -0.35
CA HIS A 185 0.17 -12.03 -1.64
C HIS A 185 -0.64 -12.56 -2.83
N ILE A 186 -1.89 -12.98 -2.59
CA ILE A 186 -2.85 -13.40 -3.60
C ILE A 186 -3.85 -12.27 -3.89
#